data_b5bebae0121d2a5a4ffa81360749a35e
#
_entry.id   b5bebae0121d2a5a4ffa81360749a35e
#
_cell.length_a   1.000
_cell.length_b   1.000
_cell.length_c   1.000
_cell.angle_alpha   90.00
_cell.angle_beta   90.00
_cell.angle_gamma   90.00
#
_symmetry.space_group_name_H-M   'P 1'
#
loop_
_entity.id
_entity.type
_entity.pdbx_description
1 polymer ?
#
loop_
_entity_poly.entity_id
_entity_poly.type
_entity_poly.pdbx_seq_one_letter_code
_entity_poly.pdbx_strand_id
1 'polypeptide(L)'
;IIIVFILGYLGIAFEHSLKIDKLIPALIMMAVMWAIISYFDMTVFEIDTKNKELNPYKLKSVMNYFLGHTAEILIFLIGAMTIVETIDFFNGFSTIKKLIKTKSKVRILWIICSLAFILSAIIDNLTATIVLITILQKLVQDRTLKLWYAGMIIVAANAGGAWSPIGDITTTMLWIGEKVSIVALIKYLIIPSLVCMIIPTYVASKYKIFQGEIVPPKSTEKENPYGSLILKIGLISIVFVPAFKIFTGL
;
A
#
# COMPACT_ATOMS: atom_id res chain seq x y z
N ILE A 1 -11.00 28.33 10.13
CA ILE A 1 -10.16 27.20 9.65
C ILE A 1 -10.09 26.12 10.72
N ILE A 2 -9.62 26.39 11.94
CA ILE A 2 -9.46 25.39 13.03
C ILE A 2 -10.78 24.64 13.31
N ILE A 3 -11.89 25.35 13.45
CA ILE A 3 -13.21 24.73 13.71
C ILE A 3 -13.61 23.81 12.53
N VAL A 4 -13.43 24.26 11.30
CA VAL A 4 -13.74 23.45 10.10
C VAL A 4 -12.86 22.19 10.06
N PHE A 5 -11.57 22.31 10.38
CA PHE A 5 -10.66 21.19 10.48
C PHE A 5 -11.11 20.18 11.55
N ILE A 6 -11.43 20.65 12.75
CA ILE A 6 -11.88 19.78 13.85
C ILE A 6 -13.18 19.05 13.46
N LEU A 7 -14.17 19.77 12.91
CA LEU A 7 -15.45 19.16 12.49
C LEU A 7 -15.26 18.16 11.36
N GLY A 8 -14.43 18.47 10.36
CA GLY A 8 -14.11 17.56 9.28
C GLY A 8 -13.39 16.29 9.78
N TYR A 9 -12.43 16.46 10.70
CA TYR A 9 -11.70 15.34 11.28
C TYR A 9 -12.59 14.45 12.16
N LEU A 10 -13.51 15.05 12.92
CA LEU A 10 -14.54 14.30 13.65
C LEU A 10 -15.44 13.52 12.68
N GLY A 11 -15.83 14.12 11.55
CA GLY A 11 -16.58 13.44 10.50
C GLY A 11 -15.86 12.22 9.95
N ILE A 12 -14.53 12.31 9.75
CA ILE A 12 -13.68 11.18 9.33
C ILE A 12 -13.61 10.12 10.45
N ALA A 13 -13.36 10.54 11.69
CA ALA A 13 -13.21 9.62 12.83
C ALA A 13 -14.50 8.85 13.15
N PHE A 14 -15.65 9.48 12.96
CA PHE A 14 -16.97 8.88 13.20
C PHE A 14 -17.62 8.30 11.93
N GLU A 15 -16.84 8.00 10.89
CA GLU A 15 -17.28 7.38 9.64
C GLU A 15 -18.30 6.26 9.87
N HIS A 16 -17.98 5.31 10.74
CA HIS A 16 -18.81 4.14 11.02
C HIS A 16 -20.15 4.48 11.68
N SER A 17 -20.16 5.45 12.59
CA SER A 17 -21.38 5.91 13.29
C SER A 17 -22.26 6.76 12.40
N LEU A 18 -21.68 7.59 11.55
CA LEU A 18 -22.37 8.47 10.63
C LEU A 18 -22.84 7.75 9.36
N LYS A 19 -22.32 6.56 9.08
CA LYS A 19 -22.56 5.78 7.83
C LYS A 19 -22.24 6.60 6.57
N ILE A 20 -21.26 7.46 6.64
CA ILE A 20 -20.79 8.33 5.56
C ILE A 20 -19.33 7.97 5.30
N ASP A 21 -18.97 7.71 4.02
CA ASP A 21 -17.59 7.44 3.64
C ASP A 21 -16.68 8.61 4.04
N LYS A 22 -15.53 8.31 4.64
CA LYS A 22 -14.53 9.30 5.11
C LYS A 22 -14.04 10.27 4.03
N LEU A 23 -14.14 9.91 2.75
CA LEU A 23 -13.79 10.80 1.64
C LEU A 23 -14.70 12.02 1.59
N ILE A 24 -15.99 11.87 1.94
CA ILE A 24 -16.96 12.97 1.88
C ILE A 24 -16.59 14.11 2.85
N PRO A 25 -16.46 13.86 4.18
CA PRO A 25 -16.05 14.91 5.11
C PRO A 25 -14.65 15.46 4.83
N ALA A 26 -13.72 14.62 4.33
CA ALA A 26 -12.38 15.08 3.94
C ALA A 26 -12.43 16.08 2.76
N LEU A 27 -13.17 15.77 1.70
CA LEU A 27 -13.31 16.65 0.54
C LEU A 27 -14.06 17.94 0.87
N ILE A 28 -15.15 17.85 1.67
CA ILE A 28 -15.90 19.04 2.11
C ILE A 28 -15.00 19.94 2.97
N MET A 29 -14.29 19.36 3.93
CA MET A 29 -13.34 20.09 4.78
C MET A 29 -12.30 20.82 3.94
N MET A 30 -11.68 20.13 2.98
CA MET A 30 -10.70 20.72 2.07
C MET A 30 -11.30 21.90 1.28
N ALA A 31 -12.44 21.69 0.64
CA ALA A 31 -13.10 22.71 -0.20
C ALA A 31 -13.49 23.95 0.64
N VAL A 32 -14.08 23.75 1.82
CA VAL A 32 -14.48 24.85 2.71
C VAL A 32 -13.26 25.61 3.24
N MET A 33 -12.20 24.92 3.64
CA MET A 33 -10.97 25.57 4.11
C MET A 33 -10.32 26.43 3.02
N TRP A 34 -10.21 25.92 1.79
CA TRP A 34 -9.70 26.71 0.66
C TRP A 34 -10.60 27.88 0.29
N ALA A 35 -11.92 27.72 0.37
CA ALA A 35 -12.86 28.80 0.14
C ALA A 35 -12.69 29.92 1.20
N ILE A 36 -12.53 29.59 2.48
CA ILE A 36 -12.27 30.54 3.56
C ILE A 36 -10.95 31.29 3.34
N ILE A 37 -9.86 30.55 3.03
CA ILE A 37 -8.55 31.15 2.76
C ILE A 37 -8.63 32.14 1.60
N SER A 38 -9.33 31.75 0.52
CA SER A 38 -9.50 32.59 -0.66
C SER A 38 -10.39 33.80 -0.41
N TYR A 39 -11.50 33.64 0.32
CA TYR A 39 -12.45 34.71 0.60
C TYR A 39 -11.88 35.81 1.50
N PHE A 40 -11.08 35.41 2.52
CA PHE A 40 -10.46 36.34 3.46
C PHE A 40 -9.05 36.78 3.04
N ASP A 41 -8.59 36.43 1.85
CA ASP A 41 -7.23 36.71 1.31
C ASP A 41 -6.12 36.41 2.34
N MET A 42 -6.24 35.24 3.00
CA MET A 42 -5.32 34.85 4.06
C MET A 42 -3.95 34.49 3.48
N THR A 43 -2.90 35.01 4.10
CA THR A 43 -1.52 34.68 3.69
C THR A 43 -1.23 33.21 3.98
N VAL A 44 -0.81 32.47 2.97
CA VAL A 44 -0.36 31.09 3.10
C VAL A 44 1.16 31.09 3.17
N PHE A 45 1.71 30.28 4.09
CA PHE A 45 3.16 30.17 4.30
C PHE A 45 3.63 28.78 3.90
N GLU A 46 4.75 28.72 3.19
CA GLU A 46 5.50 27.50 3.00
C GLU A 46 6.59 27.39 4.07
N ILE A 47 6.73 26.18 4.63
CA ILE A 47 7.78 25.90 5.61
C ILE A 47 9.02 25.45 4.87
N ASP A 48 10.04 26.30 4.80
CA ASP A 48 11.37 25.86 4.39
C ASP A 48 12.02 25.06 5.51
N THR A 49 12.00 23.73 5.36
CA THR A 49 12.56 22.82 6.36
C THR A 49 14.08 22.91 6.48
N LYS A 50 14.79 23.44 5.47
CA LYS A 50 16.24 23.60 5.49
C LYS A 50 16.66 24.84 6.30
N ASN A 51 16.01 25.96 6.05
CA ASN A 51 16.33 27.24 6.69
C ASN A 51 15.47 27.54 7.93
N LYS A 52 14.43 26.71 8.20
CA LYS A 52 13.44 26.90 9.27
C LYS A 52 12.71 28.24 9.18
N GLU A 53 12.48 28.73 7.98
CA GLU A 53 11.81 29.99 7.70
C GLU A 53 10.41 29.74 7.14
N LEU A 54 9.50 30.70 7.43
CA LEU A 54 8.14 30.75 6.89
C LEU A 54 8.13 31.76 5.74
N ASN A 55 8.06 31.27 4.52
CA ASN A 55 7.99 32.13 3.34
C ASN A 55 6.54 32.38 2.92
N PRO A 56 6.09 33.65 2.81
CA PRO A 56 4.75 33.97 2.36
C PRO A 56 4.64 33.66 0.85
N TYR A 57 3.59 32.93 0.49
CA TYR A 57 3.31 32.55 -0.88
C TYR A 57 1.98 33.10 -1.36
N LYS A 58 1.88 33.40 -2.67
CA LYS A 58 0.61 33.76 -3.30
C LYS A 58 -0.29 32.53 -3.36
N LEU A 59 -1.55 32.65 -2.92
CA LEU A 59 -2.54 31.58 -2.88
C LEU A 59 -2.59 30.74 -4.19
N LYS A 60 -2.60 31.42 -5.34
CA LYS A 60 -2.64 30.77 -6.66
C LYS A 60 -1.42 29.87 -6.91
N SER A 61 -0.23 30.30 -6.50
CA SER A 61 1.01 29.50 -6.65
C SER A 61 0.96 28.26 -5.78
N VAL A 62 0.48 28.40 -4.53
CA VAL A 62 0.34 27.28 -3.58
C VAL A 62 -0.71 26.26 -4.09
N MET A 63 -1.84 26.73 -4.59
CA MET A 63 -2.87 25.86 -5.18
C MET A 63 -2.33 25.09 -6.38
N ASN A 64 -1.64 25.78 -7.30
CA ASN A 64 -1.05 25.11 -8.48
C ASN A 64 0.01 24.09 -8.08
N TYR A 65 0.83 24.38 -7.07
CA TYR A 65 1.82 23.46 -6.54
C TYR A 65 1.16 22.17 -6.01
N PHE A 66 0.16 22.31 -5.12
CA PHE A 66 -0.54 21.13 -4.58
C PHE A 66 -1.35 20.37 -5.64
N LEU A 67 -1.98 21.06 -6.60
CA LEU A 67 -2.68 20.42 -7.72
C LEU A 67 -1.70 19.65 -8.61
N GLY A 68 -0.53 20.23 -8.90
CA GLY A 68 0.53 19.58 -9.68
C GLY A 68 1.01 18.29 -9.00
N HIS A 69 1.36 18.35 -7.73
CA HIS A 69 1.77 17.15 -6.98
C HIS A 69 0.65 16.10 -6.85
N THR A 70 -0.59 16.55 -6.64
CA THR A 70 -1.72 15.62 -6.60
C THR A 70 -1.90 14.92 -7.95
N ALA A 71 -1.80 15.65 -9.06
CA ALA A 71 -1.90 15.09 -10.40
C ALA A 71 -0.75 14.09 -10.68
N GLU A 72 0.48 14.40 -10.27
CA GLU A 72 1.64 13.50 -10.39
C GLU A 72 1.40 12.18 -9.65
N ILE A 73 0.93 12.25 -8.40
CA ILE A 73 0.58 11.07 -7.61
C ILE A 73 -0.52 10.25 -8.30
N LEU A 74 -1.60 10.89 -8.77
CA LEU A 74 -2.71 10.22 -9.43
C LEU A 74 -2.28 9.52 -10.73
N ILE A 75 -1.47 10.18 -11.56
CA ILE A 75 -0.95 9.61 -12.80
C ILE A 75 -0.07 8.39 -12.49
N PHE A 76 0.80 8.50 -11.50
CA PHE A 76 1.62 7.37 -11.05
C PHE A 76 0.76 6.19 -10.59
N LEU A 77 -0.22 6.44 -9.73
CA LEU A 77 -1.11 5.39 -9.21
C LEU A 77 -1.93 4.73 -10.31
N ILE A 78 -2.50 5.50 -11.25
CA ILE A 78 -3.25 4.95 -12.40
C ILE A 78 -2.33 4.04 -13.23
N GLY A 79 -1.11 4.47 -13.51
CA GLY A 79 -0.13 3.67 -14.25
C GLY A 79 0.22 2.36 -13.53
N ALA A 80 0.56 2.44 -12.24
CA ALA A 80 0.90 1.28 -11.43
C ALA A 80 -0.28 0.30 -11.32
N MET A 81 -1.50 0.79 -11.02
CA MET A 81 -2.69 -0.05 -10.92
C MET A 81 -3.06 -0.69 -12.26
N THR A 82 -2.87 0.00 -13.38
CA THR A 82 -3.10 -0.57 -14.73
C THR A 82 -2.17 -1.76 -14.98
N ILE A 83 -0.90 -1.66 -14.59
CA ILE A 83 0.04 -2.78 -14.73
C ILE A 83 -0.40 -3.96 -13.86
N VAL A 84 -0.76 -3.70 -12.60
CA VAL A 84 -1.20 -4.73 -11.66
C VAL A 84 -2.47 -5.42 -12.14
N GLU A 85 -3.47 -4.66 -12.58
CA GLU A 85 -4.73 -5.19 -13.15
C GLU A 85 -4.47 -6.05 -14.41
N THR A 86 -3.52 -5.62 -15.24
CA THR A 86 -3.09 -6.41 -16.40
C THR A 86 -2.49 -7.75 -15.97
N ILE A 87 -1.64 -7.76 -14.94
CA ILE A 87 -1.06 -9.00 -14.39
C ILE A 87 -2.19 -9.93 -13.90
N ASP A 88 -3.18 -9.39 -13.19
CA ASP A 88 -4.31 -10.16 -12.64
C ASP A 88 -5.21 -10.70 -13.76
N PHE A 89 -5.58 -9.88 -14.73
CA PHE A 89 -6.39 -10.25 -15.89
C PHE A 89 -5.82 -11.47 -16.64
N PHE A 90 -4.50 -11.53 -16.78
CA PHE A 90 -3.82 -12.68 -17.40
C PHE A 90 -3.49 -13.82 -16.42
N ASN A 91 -4.06 -13.81 -15.22
CA ASN A 91 -3.78 -14.79 -14.15
C ASN A 91 -2.28 -14.90 -13.80
N GLY A 92 -1.51 -13.82 -13.94
CA GLY A 92 -0.07 -13.80 -13.67
C GLY A 92 0.26 -14.21 -12.25
N PHE A 93 -0.54 -13.78 -11.26
CA PHE A 93 -0.36 -14.11 -9.86
C PHE A 93 -0.58 -15.59 -9.52
N SER A 94 -1.20 -16.39 -10.41
CA SER A 94 -1.31 -17.85 -10.21
C SER A 94 0.06 -18.53 -10.15
N THR A 95 1.07 -17.92 -10.77
CA THR A 95 2.46 -18.39 -10.70
C THR A 95 3.00 -18.41 -9.26
N ILE A 96 2.54 -17.49 -8.41
CA ILE A 96 2.92 -17.41 -6.99
C ILE A 96 2.43 -18.65 -6.23
N LYS A 97 1.26 -19.21 -6.58
CA LYS A 97 0.72 -20.45 -6.00
C LYS A 97 1.73 -21.61 -6.12
N LYS A 98 2.52 -21.67 -7.19
CA LYS A 98 3.54 -22.71 -7.40
C LYS A 98 4.68 -22.67 -6.37
N LEU A 99 4.87 -21.55 -5.68
CA LEU A 99 5.86 -21.43 -4.61
C LEU A 99 5.40 -22.14 -3.32
N ILE A 100 4.09 -22.38 -3.15
CA ILE A 100 3.52 -23.02 -1.98
C ILE A 100 3.35 -24.52 -2.22
N LYS A 101 4.45 -25.26 -2.07
CA LYS A 101 4.47 -26.73 -2.29
C LYS A 101 4.25 -27.57 -1.02
N THR A 102 4.16 -26.94 0.13
CA THR A 102 4.05 -27.63 1.43
C THR A 102 2.60 -27.78 1.88
N LYS A 103 2.34 -28.82 2.67
CA LYS A 103 1.04 -29.02 3.35
C LYS A 103 1.06 -28.52 4.79
N SER A 104 2.23 -28.31 5.39
CA SER A 104 2.35 -27.85 6.77
C SER A 104 1.79 -26.44 6.94
N LYS A 105 0.83 -26.27 7.83
CA LYS A 105 0.21 -24.98 8.14
C LYS A 105 1.23 -23.90 8.54
N VAL A 106 2.18 -24.24 9.42
CA VAL A 106 3.23 -23.31 9.85
C VAL A 106 4.12 -22.87 8.69
N ARG A 107 4.54 -23.81 7.83
CA ARG A 107 5.37 -23.45 6.67
C ARG A 107 4.61 -22.55 5.68
N ILE A 108 3.32 -22.83 5.46
CA ILE A 108 2.46 -21.98 4.63
C ILE A 108 2.36 -20.58 5.22
N LEU A 109 2.21 -20.45 6.55
CA LEU A 109 2.17 -19.16 7.23
C LEU A 109 3.42 -18.32 6.92
N TRP A 110 4.60 -18.90 7.11
CA TRP A 110 5.86 -18.22 6.84
C TRP A 110 6.02 -17.83 5.37
N ILE A 111 5.70 -18.76 4.44
CA ILE A 111 5.79 -18.50 3.00
C ILE A 111 4.84 -17.37 2.61
N ILE A 112 3.58 -17.41 3.04
CA ILE A 112 2.58 -16.40 2.68
C ILE A 112 2.93 -15.04 3.28
N CYS A 113 3.35 -14.97 4.56
CA CYS A 113 3.75 -13.71 5.17
C CYS A 113 5.01 -13.12 4.50
N SER A 114 6.00 -13.95 4.17
CA SER A 114 7.18 -13.49 3.43
C SER A 114 6.84 -13.01 2.03
N LEU A 115 5.94 -13.71 1.32
CA LEU A 115 5.45 -13.27 0.02
C LEU A 115 4.64 -11.96 0.13
N ALA A 116 3.79 -11.82 1.16
CA ALA A 116 3.03 -10.60 1.42
C ALA A 116 3.97 -9.41 1.64
N PHE A 117 5.00 -9.59 2.44
CA PHE A 117 6.00 -8.57 2.73
C PHE A 117 6.76 -8.13 1.48
N ILE A 118 7.24 -9.08 0.67
CA ILE A 118 8.02 -8.77 -0.53
C ILE A 118 7.12 -8.19 -1.64
N LEU A 119 5.96 -8.80 -1.85
CA LEU A 119 5.05 -8.39 -2.91
C LEU A 119 4.49 -6.99 -2.65
N SER A 120 4.12 -6.70 -1.40
CA SER A 120 3.66 -5.38 -0.97
C SER A 120 4.70 -4.29 -1.17
N ALA A 121 5.98 -4.58 -1.00
CA ALA A 121 7.04 -3.61 -1.26
C ALA A 121 7.15 -3.21 -2.75
N ILE A 122 6.54 -3.97 -3.66
CA ILE A 122 6.65 -3.78 -5.12
C ILE A 122 5.35 -3.25 -5.73
N ILE A 123 4.17 -3.82 -5.33
CA ILE A 123 2.88 -3.55 -6.00
C ILE A 123 1.86 -2.78 -5.15
N ASP A 124 2.07 -2.53 -3.93
CA ASP A 124 1.23 -1.99 -2.87
C ASP A 124 0.61 -3.04 -1.93
N ASN A 125 0.29 -2.59 -0.73
CA ASN A 125 -0.19 -3.45 0.35
C ASN A 125 -1.61 -3.98 0.13
N LEU A 126 -2.50 -3.19 -0.47
CA LEU A 126 -3.89 -3.58 -0.73
C LEU A 126 -3.95 -4.69 -1.78
N THR A 127 -3.29 -4.48 -2.92
CA THR A 127 -3.23 -5.44 -4.01
C THR A 127 -2.52 -6.72 -3.59
N ALA A 128 -1.37 -6.63 -2.92
CA ALA A 128 -0.67 -7.79 -2.39
C ALA A 128 -1.55 -8.62 -1.45
N THR A 129 -2.33 -7.95 -0.60
CA THR A 129 -3.29 -8.59 0.31
C THR A 129 -4.40 -9.31 -0.46
N ILE A 130 -5.04 -8.65 -1.43
CA ILE A 130 -6.13 -9.24 -2.23
C ILE A 130 -5.64 -10.47 -2.99
N VAL A 131 -4.51 -10.36 -3.67
CA VAL A 131 -3.89 -11.46 -4.44
C VAL A 131 -3.61 -12.65 -3.53
N LEU A 132 -2.97 -12.44 -2.40
CA LEU A 132 -2.60 -13.54 -1.50
C LEU A 132 -3.79 -14.15 -0.78
N ILE A 133 -4.81 -13.37 -0.43
CA ILE A 133 -6.07 -13.88 0.12
C ILE A 133 -6.79 -14.73 -0.95
N THR A 134 -6.81 -14.31 -2.21
CA THR A 134 -7.39 -15.08 -3.32
C THR A 134 -6.67 -16.42 -3.49
N ILE A 135 -5.34 -16.43 -3.43
CA ILE A 135 -4.54 -17.66 -3.47
C ILE A 135 -4.84 -18.54 -2.25
N LEU A 136 -4.93 -17.94 -1.06
CA LEU A 136 -5.23 -18.63 0.19
C LEU A 136 -6.61 -19.31 0.15
N GLN A 137 -7.62 -18.65 -0.42
CA GLN A 137 -8.97 -19.21 -0.56
C GLN A 137 -8.97 -20.53 -1.35
N LYS A 138 -8.03 -20.67 -2.28
CA LYS A 138 -7.84 -21.86 -3.10
C LYS A 138 -6.99 -22.95 -2.44
N LEU A 139 -6.29 -22.62 -1.34
CA LEU A 139 -5.41 -23.55 -0.62
C LEU A 139 -6.05 -24.11 0.65
N VAL A 140 -6.82 -23.30 1.35
CA VAL A 140 -7.38 -23.60 2.68
C VAL A 140 -8.89 -23.61 2.58
N GLN A 141 -9.55 -24.66 3.11
CA GLN A 141 -11.02 -24.75 3.14
C GLN A 141 -11.62 -24.25 4.45
N ASP A 142 -10.95 -24.49 5.57
CA ASP A 142 -11.42 -24.09 6.89
C ASP A 142 -11.55 -22.58 7.02
N ARG A 143 -12.75 -22.08 7.37
CA ARG A 143 -13.07 -20.65 7.45
C ARG A 143 -12.27 -19.95 8.54
N THR A 144 -12.14 -20.56 9.70
CA THR A 144 -11.46 -19.98 10.85
C THR A 144 -9.97 -19.83 10.56
N LEU A 145 -9.37 -20.89 10.00
CA LEU A 145 -7.97 -20.87 9.59
C LEU A 145 -7.71 -19.83 8.49
N LYS A 146 -8.64 -19.66 7.52
CA LYS A 146 -8.54 -18.59 6.51
C LYS A 146 -8.48 -17.20 7.13
N LEU A 147 -9.35 -16.92 8.10
CA LEU A 147 -9.37 -15.61 8.76
C LEU A 147 -8.06 -15.32 9.49
N TRP A 148 -7.49 -16.32 10.16
CA TRP A 148 -6.18 -16.17 10.79
C TRP A 148 -5.06 -15.89 9.79
N TYR A 149 -5.01 -16.64 8.69
CA TYR A 149 -4.04 -16.38 7.62
C TYR A 149 -4.25 -14.99 6.98
N ALA A 150 -5.50 -14.61 6.72
CA ALA A 150 -5.83 -13.29 6.15
C ALA A 150 -5.35 -12.15 7.05
N GLY A 151 -5.60 -12.24 8.36
CA GLY A 151 -5.08 -11.27 9.33
C GLY A 151 -3.54 -11.17 9.28
N MET A 152 -2.86 -12.31 9.20
CA MET A 152 -1.40 -12.33 9.12
C MET A 152 -0.86 -11.80 7.79
N ILE A 153 -1.56 -12.05 6.67
CA ILE A 153 -1.24 -11.45 5.36
C ILE A 153 -1.34 -9.93 5.44
N ILE A 154 -2.41 -9.40 6.04
CA ILE A 154 -2.62 -7.95 6.19
C ILE A 154 -1.48 -7.33 7.01
N VAL A 155 -1.10 -7.93 8.14
CA VAL A 155 0.02 -7.45 8.96
C VAL A 155 1.32 -7.46 8.17
N ALA A 156 1.62 -8.56 7.47
CA ALA A 156 2.85 -8.70 6.71
C ALA A 156 2.90 -7.77 5.48
N ALA A 157 1.77 -7.59 4.78
CA ALA A 157 1.68 -6.68 3.63
C ALA A 157 1.87 -5.22 4.05
N ASN A 158 1.21 -4.77 5.13
CA ASN A 158 1.41 -3.41 5.64
C ASN A 158 2.86 -3.18 6.09
N ALA A 159 3.46 -4.15 6.79
CA ALA A 159 4.86 -4.08 7.15
C ALA A 159 5.78 -4.02 5.91
N GLY A 160 5.44 -4.79 4.85
CA GLY A 160 6.19 -4.82 3.60
C GLY A 160 6.09 -3.51 2.82
N GLY A 161 4.93 -2.87 2.80
CA GLY A 161 4.71 -1.60 2.12
C GLY A 161 5.45 -0.42 2.78
N ALA A 162 5.63 -0.46 4.08
CA ALA A 162 6.12 0.68 4.86
C ALA A 162 7.56 1.11 4.55
N TRP A 163 8.44 0.21 4.11
CA TRP A 163 9.85 0.51 3.84
C TRP A 163 10.15 0.81 2.36
N SER A 164 9.17 0.63 1.48
CA SER A 164 9.32 0.86 0.05
C SER A 164 8.64 2.17 -0.37
N PRO A 165 9.18 2.91 -1.35
CA PRO A 165 8.55 4.14 -1.84
C PRO A 165 7.25 3.89 -2.61
N ILE A 166 7.01 2.68 -3.11
CA ILE A 166 5.83 2.30 -3.91
C ILE A 166 4.94 1.25 -3.21
N GLY A 167 5.37 0.75 -2.06
CA GLY A 167 4.67 -0.33 -1.35
C GLY A 167 3.45 0.10 -0.55
N ASP A 168 3.26 1.41 -0.34
CA ASP A 168 2.10 1.99 0.33
C ASP A 168 1.82 3.38 -0.25
N ILE A 169 0.55 3.73 -0.41
CA ILE A 169 0.14 5.05 -0.94
C ILE A 169 0.75 6.19 -0.10
N THR A 170 0.84 6.02 1.21
CA THR A 170 1.38 7.04 2.11
C THR A 170 2.88 7.27 1.88
N THR A 171 3.66 6.22 1.72
CA THR A 171 5.09 6.31 1.40
C THR A 171 5.31 6.86 -0.01
N THR A 172 4.47 6.47 -0.96
CA THR A 172 4.48 7.02 -2.34
C THR A 172 4.23 8.53 -2.33
N MET A 173 3.23 9.00 -1.58
CA MET A 173 2.93 10.43 -1.46
C MET A 173 4.09 11.21 -0.83
N LEU A 174 4.70 10.68 0.22
CA LEU A 174 5.85 11.30 0.87
C LEU A 174 7.09 11.35 -0.05
N TRP A 175 7.29 10.30 -0.84
CA TRP A 175 8.40 10.23 -1.79
C TRP A 175 8.21 11.17 -2.98
N ILE A 176 7.04 11.14 -3.66
CA ILE A 176 6.74 12.03 -4.79
C ILE A 176 6.72 13.49 -4.33
N GLY A 177 6.16 13.76 -3.14
CA GLY A 177 6.16 15.10 -2.52
C GLY A 177 7.52 15.54 -1.95
N GLU A 178 8.63 14.81 -2.25
CA GLU A 178 10.02 15.12 -1.85
C GLU A 178 10.23 15.29 -0.33
N LYS A 179 9.33 14.74 0.49
CA LYS A 179 9.45 14.79 1.96
C LYS A 179 10.43 13.74 2.49
N VAL A 180 10.63 12.64 1.77
CA VAL A 180 11.55 11.56 2.11
C VAL A 180 12.27 11.04 0.87
N SER A 181 13.54 10.66 1.02
CA SER A 181 14.29 9.99 -0.03
C SER A 181 14.11 8.47 0.03
N ILE A 182 14.20 7.79 -1.10
CA ILE A 182 14.14 6.32 -1.19
C ILE A 182 15.18 5.67 -0.28
N VAL A 183 16.42 6.19 -0.29
CA VAL A 183 17.51 5.65 0.52
C VAL A 183 17.19 5.78 2.01
N ALA A 184 16.60 6.89 2.45
CA ALA A 184 16.20 7.08 3.85
C ALA A 184 15.08 6.10 4.25
N LEU A 185 14.04 5.93 3.41
CA LEU A 185 12.98 4.94 3.64
C LEU A 185 13.55 3.55 3.87
N ILE A 186 14.38 3.07 2.94
CA ILE A 186 14.97 1.73 3.05
C ILE A 186 15.84 1.63 4.29
N LYS A 187 16.77 2.58 4.49
CA LYS A 187 17.74 2.53 5.58
C LYS A 187 17.10 2.52 6.97
N TYR A 188 16.05 3.30 7.19
CA TYR A 188 15.47 3.46 8.51
C TYR A 188 14.27 2.56 8.77
N LEU A 189 13.53 2.14 7.72
CA LEU A 189 12.28 1.40 7.91
C LEU A 189 12.37 -0.09 7.63
N ILE A 190 13.39 -0.58 6.91
CA ILE A 190 13.48 -2.02 6.57
C ILE A 190 13.57 -2.90 7.82
N ILE A 191 14.37 -2.50 8.81
CA ILE A 191 14.55 -3.30 10.06
C ILE A 191 13.27 -3.29 10.90
N PRO A 192 12.66 -2.12 11.25
CA PRO A 192 11.38 -2.09 11.92
C PRO A 192 10.28 -2.88 11.19
N SER A 193 10.20 -2.76 9.87
CA SER A 193 9.23 -3.48 9.05
C SER A 193 9.42 -4.99 9.11
N LEU A 194 10.66 -5.47 9.02
CA LEU A 194 10.98 -6.89 9.20
C LEU A 194 10.57 -7.40 10.59
N VAL A 195 10.84 -6.62 11.63
CA VAL A 195 10.43 -6.96 13.00
C VAL A 195 8.90 -7.04 13.11
N CYS A 196 8.18 -6.08 12.51
CA CYS A 196 6.71 -6.07 12.46
C CYS A 196 6.12 -7.27 11.70
N MET A 197 6.83 -7.87 10.76
CA MET A 197 6.40 -9.08 10.07
C MET A 197 6.82 -10.35 10.84
N ILE A 198 8.07 -10.42 11.27
CA ILE A 198 8.66 -11.66 11.86
C ILE A 198 8.04 -11.98 13.23
N ILE A 199 7.92 -10.99 14.12
CA ILE A 199 7.45 -11.24 15.48
C ILE A 199 6.00 -11.75 15.50
N PRO A 200 5.01 -11.10 14.85
CA PRO A 200 3.64 -11.62 14.82
C PRO A 200 3.55 -12.99 14.13
N THR A 201 4.31 -13.21 13.04
CA THR A 201 4.33 -14.50 12.33
C THR A 201 4.90 -15.60 13.23
N TYR A 202 5.97 -15.33 13.98
CA TYR A 202 6.53 -16.28 14.93
C TYR A 202 5.55 -16.60 16.05
N VAL A 203 4.92 -15.59 16.66
CA VAL A 203 3.93 -15.79 17.72
C VAL A 203 2.73 -16.59 17.19
N ALA A 204 2.18 -16.22 16.02
CA ALA A 204 1.09 -16.94 15.39
C ALA A 204 1.45 -18.39 15.09
N SER A 205 2.69 -18.68 14.68
CA SER A 205 3.15 -20.04 14.39
C SER A 205 3.07 -20.99 15.58
N LYS A 206 2.99 -20.48 16.82
CA LYS A 206 2.86 -21.28 18.04
C LYS A 206 1.41 -21.62 18.39
N TYR A 207 0.42 -20.95 17.80
CA TYR A 207 -0.97 -21.23 18.07
C TYR A 207 -1.40 -22.59 17.48
N LYS A 208 -2.26 -23.30 18.22
CA LYS A 208 -2.76 -24.63 17.84
C LYS A 208 -3.43 -24.65 16.46
N ILE A 209 -4.04 -23.56 16.04
CA ILE A 209 -4.73 -23.45 14.76
C ILE A 209 -3.78 -23.60 13.55
N PHE A 210 -2.52 -23.22 13.71
CA PHE A 210 -1.48 -23.38 12.68
C PHE A 210 -0.72 -24.70 12.79
N GLN A 211 -1.05 -25.57 13.73
CA GLN A 211 -0.40 -26.89 13.84
C GLN A 211 -1.05 -27.89 12.88
N GLY A 212 -0.24 -28.88 12.43
CA GLY A 212 -0.71 -29.92 11.52
C GLY A 212 -0.61 -29.54 10.04
N GLU A 213 -1.34 -30.27 9.23
CA GLU A 213 -1.33 -30.15 7.76
C GLU A 213 -2.68 -29.71 7.21
N ILE A 214 -2.66 -29.08 6.03
CA ILE A 214 -3.84 -28.81 5.22
C ILE A 214 -4.01 -29.89 4.16
N VAL A 215 -5.28 -30.16 3.79
CA VAL A 215 -5.60 -30.95 2.62
C VAL A 215 -5.97 -29.97 1.50
N PRO A 216 -5.05 -29.72 0.54
CA PRO A 216 -5.34 -28.80 -0.54
C PRO A 216 -6.43 -29.40 -1.45
N PRO A 217 -7.42 -28.59 -1.87
CA PRO A 217 -8.40 -29.03 -2.86
C PRO A 217 -7.69 -29.33 -4.20
N LYS A 218 -8.25 -30.29 -4.95
CA LYS A 218 -7.79 -30.56 -6.32
C LYS A 218 -8.05 -29.31 -7.16
N SER A 219 -7.00 -28.66 -7.65
CA SER A 219 -7.16 -27.49 -8.50
C SER A 219 -7.42 -27.92 -9.96
N THR A 220 -8.50 -27.42 -10.52
CA THR A 220 -8.91 -27.60 -11.93
C THR A 220 -8.65 -26.35 -12.77
N GLU A 221 -7.87 -25.39 -12.28
CA GLU A 221 -7.64 -24.13 -12.99
C GLU A 221 -6.74 -24.32 -14.22
N LYS A 222 -7.22 -23.83 -15.36
CA LYS A 222 -6.40 -23.71 -16.57
C LYS A 222 -5.38 -22.58 -16.37
N GLU A 223 -4.11 -22.91 -16.42
CA GLU A 223 -3.04 -21.92 -16.36
C GLU A 223 -2.98 -21.14 -17.69
N ASN A 224 -2.84 -19.83 -17.60
CA ASN A 224 -2.54 -19.02 -18.77
C ASN A 224 -1.04 -19.18 -19.10
N PRO A 225 -0.66 -19.61 -20.32
CA PRO A 225 0.74 -19.81 -20.69
C PRO A 225 1.56 -18.52 -20.61
N TYR A 226 0.94 -17.37 -20.79
CA TYR A 226 1.60 -16.05 -20.73
C TYR A 226 1.61 -15.42 -19.33
N GLY A 227 0.87 -15.97 -18.36
CA GLY A 227 0.72 -15.38 -17.02
C GLY A 227 2.06 -15.13 -16.32
N SER A 228 2.98 -16.10 -16.39
CA SER A 228 4.31 -15.97 -15.77
C SER A 228 5.17 -14.89 -16.44
N LEU A 229 5.08 -14.74 -17.76
CA LEU A 229 5.82 -13.71 -18.51
C LEU A 229 5.28 -12.31 -18.16
N ILE A 230 3.96 -12.16 -18.18
CA ILE A 230 3.28 -10.89 -17.87
C ILE A 230 3.56 -10.48 -16.43
N LEU A 231 3.55 -11.42 -15.46
CA LEU A 231 3.94 -11.14 -14.09
C LEU A 231 5.36 -10.57 -14.02
N LYS A 232 6.33 -11.22 -14.67
CA LYS A 232 7.73 -10.77 -14.65
C LYS A 232 7.90 -9.39 -15.27
N ILE A 233 7.33 -9.16 -16.46
CA ILE A 233 7.42 -7.88 -17.15
C ILE A 233 6.75 -6.78 -16.31
N GLY A 234 5.55 -7.03 -15.77
CA GLY A 234 4.83 -6.06 -14.96
C GLY A 234 5.58 -5.68 -13.69
N LEU A 235 6.10 -6.66 -12.93
CA LEU A 235 6.89 -6.38 -11.73
C LEU A 235 8.18 -5.60 -12.05
N ILE A 236 8.87 -5.95 -13.14
CA ILE A 236 10.06 -5.21 -13.59
C ILE A 236 9.68 -3.78 -13.95
N SER A 237 8.57 -3.56 -14.67
CA SER A 237 8.10 -2.23 -15.06
C SER A 237 7.78 -1.35 -13.85
N ILE A 238 7.12 -1.89 -12.83
CA ILE A 238 6.80 -1.15 -11.60
C ILE A 238 8.09 -0.75 -10.85
N VAL A 239 9.04 -1.69 -10.69
CA VAL A 239 10.31 -1.43 -9.99
C VAL A 239 11.20 -0.47 -10.78
N PHE A 240 11.08 -0.46 -12.12
CA PHE A 240 11.86 0.42 -12.98
C PHE A 240 11.59 1.92 -12.71
N VAL A 241 10.34 2.29 -12.37
CA VAL A 241 9.97 3.70 -12.16
C VAL A 241 10.78 4.36 -11.04
N PRO A 242 10.81 3.86 -9.80
CA PRO A 242 11.63 4.46 -8.75
C PRO A 242 13.13 4.35 -9.03
N ALA A 243 13.57 3.27 -9.69
CA ALA A 243 14.97 3.13 -10.11
C ALA A 243 15.32 4.24 -11.11
N PHE A 244 14.49 4.47 -12.12
CA PHE A 244 14.69 5.53 -13.11
C PHE A 244 14.77 6.92 -12.46
N LYS A 245 13.85 7.22 -11.52
CA LYS A 245 13.87 8.49 -10.78
C LYS A 245 15.18 8.68 -9.99
N ILE A 246 15.74 7.61 -9.39
CA ILE A 246 17.04 7.68 -8.69
C ILE A 246 18.18 8.03 -9.66
N PHE A 247 18.19 7.42 -10.86
CA PHE A 247 19.27 7.61 -11.82
C PHE A 247 19.20 8.94 -12.57
N THR A 248 18.01 9.45 -12.84
CA THR A 248 17.82 10.68 -13.63
C THR A 248 17.69 11.93 -12.78
N GLY A 249 17.35 11.81 -11.51
CA GLY A 249 17.08 12.93 -10.61
C GLY A 249 15.78 13.69 -10.93
N LEU A 250 14.93 13.11 -11.78
CA LEU A 250 13.62 13.68 -12.17
C LEU A 250 12.54 13.35 -11.16
#